data_90d2cbff25c6e3549cc021969b16042b
#
_entry.id   90d2cbff25c6e3549cc021969b16042b
#
_cell.length_a   1.000
_cell.length_b   1.000
_cell.length_c   1.000
_cell.angle_alpha   90.00
_cell.angle_beta   90.00
_cell.angle_gamma   90.00
#
_symmetry.space_group_name_H-M   'P 1'
#
loop_
_entity.id
_entity.type
_entity.pdbx_description
1 polymer ?
#
loop_
_entity_poly.entity_id
_entity_poly.type
_entity_poly.pdbx_seq_one_letter_code
_entity_poly.pdbx_strand_id
1 'polypeptide(L)'
;MFPYPKAIQPSINLWDTPEKYNGWTDWTTWNVALWINNDQTFYSIAKECKNYADFLYEMQAMIGSFATPDGADWGEANIDELNELIEEISIAEAM
;
A
#
# COMPACT_ATOMS: atom_id res chain seq x y z
N MET A 1 -2.92 -4.73 14.20
CA MET A 1 -3.24 -3.77 14.37
C MET A 1 -2.75 -2.74 13.54
N PHE A 2 -3.44 -2.00 13.04
CA PHE A 2 -3.06 -0.98 12.25
C PHE A 2 -2.53 0.08 13.03
N PRO A 3 -1.40 0.43 12.75
CA PRO A 3 -0.81 1.43 13.50
C PRO A 3 -1.47 2.71 13.25
N TYR A 4 -2.08 2.88 12.17
CA TYR A 4 -2.46 4.13 11.90
C TYR A 4 -3.79 4.41 12.32
N PRO A 5 -4.47 3.63 12.36
CA PRO A 5 -5.67 3.93 12.55
C PRO A 5 -5.98 4.87 13.41
N LYS A 6 -5.67 4.89 13.93
CA LYS A 6 -6.01 5.59 14.71
C LYS A 6 -5.76 6.81 14.42
N ALA A 7 -5.06 6.99 14.11
CA ALA A 7 -4.66 8.11 14.08
C ALA A 7 -5.21 8.88 13.20
N ILE A 8 -5.20 8.64 12.63
CA ILE A 8 -5.47 9.28 11.74
C ILE A 8 -6.65 9.69 11.67
N GLN A 9 -7.13 9.39 12.09
CA GLN A 9 -8.08 9.66 12.04
C GLN A 9 -8.43 10.63 11.76
N PRO A 10 -8.50 10.70 11.45
CA PRO A 10 -8.74 11.34 10.88
C PRO A 10 -9.12 12.40 10.84
N SER A 11 -9.33 12.66 10.97
CA SER A 11 -9.72 13.56 11.06
C SER A 11 -9.17 14.54 10.93
N ILE A 12 -8.83 14.74 10.89
CA ILE A 12 -8.24 15.54 11.06
C ILE A 12 -7.79 16.31 10.24
N ASN A 13 -7.53 16.31 9.65
CA ASN A 13 -6.96 16.89 8.94
C ASN A 13 -7.53 17.57 8.04
N LEU A 14 -8.03 18.29 8.30
CA LEU A 14 -8.58 19.02 7.52
C LEU A 14 -7.74 19.82 6.82
N TRP A 15 -6.63 20.03 7.17
CA TRP A 15 -5.85 20.88 6.47
C TRP A 15 -5.19 20.25 5.40
N ASP A 16 -5.41 19.36 4.81
CA ASP A 16 -4.71 18.91 3.67
C ASP A 16 -3.27 19.14 3.63
N THR A 17 -2.55 18.74 4.57
CA THR A 17 -1.12 18.86 4.51
C THR A 17 -0.55 17.61 3.90
N PRO A 18 0.66 17.69 3.37
CA PRO A 18 1.30 16.51 2.80
C PRO A 18 1.47 15.42 3.80
N GLU A 19 1.59 15.77 5.06
CA GLU A 19 1.81 14.78 6.06
C GLU A 19 0.61 13.91 6.29
N LYS A 20 -0.54 14.33 5.82
CA LYS A 20 -1.70 13.53 6.09
C LYS A 20 -1.62 12.17 5.40
N TYR A 21 -0.76 12.02 4.41
CA TYR A 21 -0.58 10.73 3.76
C TYR A 21 0.75 10.10 4.16
N ASN A 22 1.30 10.52 5.27
CA ASN A 22 2.54 9.93 5.80
C ASN A 22 3.67 9.93 4.80
N GLY A 23 3.76 10.97 4.01
CA GLY A 23 4.82 11.10 3.03
C GLY A 23 4.50 10.50 1.68
N TRP A 24 3.38 9.80 1.56
CA TRP A 24 2.99 9.27 0.27
C TRP A 24 2.38 10.38 -0.58
N THR A 25 2.50 10.22 -1.89
CA THR A 25 2.12 11.26 -2.81
C THR A 25 0.64 11.62 -2.79
N ASP A 26 -0.23 10.64 -2.59
CA ASP A 26 -1.66 10.90 -2.57
C ASP A 26 -2.38 9.84 -1.77
N TRP A 27 -3.68 10.01 -1.62
CA TRP A 27 -4.48 9.10 -0.82
C TRP A 27 -4.45 7.68 -1.37
N THR A 28 -4.53 7.54 -2.68
CA THR A 28 -4.57 6.22 -3.29
C THR A 28 -3.29 5.44 -2.96
N THR A 29 -2.15 6.09 -3.13
CA THR A 29 -0.87 5.44 -2.84
C THR A 29 -0.75 5.11 -1.36
N TRP A 30 -1.14 6.05 -0.51
CA TRP A 30 -1.11 5.83 0.93
C TRP A 30 -1.99 4.64 1.31
N ASN A 31 -3.20 4.57 0.75
CA ASN A 31 -4.13 3.51 1.10
C ASN A 31 -3.63 2.14 0.62
N VAL A 32 -3.06 2.10 -0.57
CA VAL A 32 -2.48 0.87 -1.09
C VAL A 32 -1.34 0.40 -0.19
N ALA A 33 -0.45 1.32 0.17
CA ALA A 33 0.67 0.98 1.04
C ALA A 33 0.19 0.49 2.39
N LEU A 34 -0.84 1.12 2.90
CA LEU A 34 -1.42 0.74 4.17
C LEU A 34 -1.93 -0.68 4.15
N TRP A 35 -2.69 -1.03 3.12
CA TRP A 35 -3.23 -2.38 3.03
C TRP A 35 -2.14 -3.41 2.81
N ILE A 36 -1.13 -3.11 2.00
CA ILE A 36 -0.02 -4.04 1.80
C ILE A 36 0.69 -4.32 3.11
N ASN A 37 0.89 -3.28 3.91
CA ASN A 37 1.64 -3.45 5.14
C ASN A 37 0.84 -4.10 6.26
N ASN A 38 -0.46 -3.96 6.25
CA ASN A 38 -1.27 -4.37 7.39
C ASN A 38 -2.18 -5.57 7.15
N ASP A 39 -2.32 -6.00 5.92
CA ASP A 39 -3.15 -7.16 5.63
C ASP A 39 -2.26 -8.35 5.36
N GLN A 40 -2.47 -9.42 6.08
CA GLN A 40 -1.62 -10.60 5.96
C GLN A 40 -1.57 -11.14 4.54
N THR A 41 -2.69 -11.21 3.87
CA THR A 41 -2.74 -11.74 2.52
C THR A 41 -1.97 -10.87 1.55
N PHE A 42 -2.20 -9.57 1.60
CA PHE A 42 -1.51 -8.65 0.70
C PHE A 42 -0.03 -8.60 0.98
N TYR A 43 0.33 -8.61 2.25
CA TYR A 43 1.74 -8.60 2.62
C TYR A 43 2.44 -9.87 2.12
N SER A 44 1.76 -11.00 2.26
CA SER A 44 2.33 -12.28 1.81
C SER A 44 2.56 -12.29 0.32
N ILE A 45 1.66 -11.69 -0.44
CA ILE A 45 1.84 -11.60 -1.88
C ILE A 45 2.99 -10.65 -2.20
N ALA A 46 3.02 -9.51 -1.53
CA ALA A 46 4.02 -8.48 -1.81
C ALA A 46 5.44 -8.99 -1.57
N LYS A 47 5.63 -9.77 -0.52
CA LYS A 47 6.99 -10.19 -0.20
C LYS A 47 7.55 -11.17 -1.22
N GLU A 48 6.69 -11.76 -2.04
CA GLU A 48 7.15 -12.66 -3.07
C GLU A 48 7.37 -11.97 -4.41
N CYS A 49 7.09 -10.67 -4.47
CA CYS A 49 7.15 -9.94 -5.72
C CYS A 49 8.45 -9.16 -5.83
N LYS A 50 8.90 -8.90 -7.05
CA LYS A 50 10.10 -8.14 -7.26
C LYS A 50 9.84 -6.67 -7.31
N ASN A 51 8.66 -6.28 -7.76
CA ASN A 51 8.31 -4.88 -7.87
C ASN A 51 6.80 -4.75 -7.87
N TYR A 52 6.31 -3.52 -7.97
CA TYR A 52 4.87 -3.29 -7.88
C TYR A 52 4.12 -3.81 -9.09
N ALA A 53 4.73 -3.80 -10.26
CA ALA A 53 4.08 -4.36 -11.45
C ALA A 53 3.83 -5.85 -11.26
N ASP A 54 4.78 -6.54 -10.66
CA ASP A 54 4.65 -7.94 -10.35
C ASP A 54 3.51 -8.15 -9.34
N PHE A 55 3.43 -7.27 -8.35
CA PHE A 55 2.38 -7.33 -7.37
C PHE A 55 1.00 -7.14 -8.03
N LEU A 56 0.89 -6.21 -8.96
CA LEU A 56 -0.37 -5.98 -9.66
C LEU A 56 -0.80 -7.23 -10.42
N TYR A 57 0.15 -7.86 -11.07
CA TYR A 57 -0.15 -9.07 -11.82
C TYR A 57 -0.65 -10.16 -10.89
N GLU A 58 0.03 -10.35 -9.77
CA GLU A 58 -0.36 -11.39 -8.83
C GLU A 58 -1.72 -11.11 -8.19
N MET A 59 -2.01 -9.84 -7.91
CA MET A 59 -3.29 -9.50 -7.34
C MET A 59 -4.43 -9.86 -8.27
N GLN A 60 -4.25 -9.61 -9.55
CA GLN A 60 -5.28 -9.97 -10.50
C GLN A 60 -5.37 -11.46 -10.70
N ALA A 61 -4.23 -12.14 -10.75
CA ALA A 61 -4.21 -13.57 -10.99
C ALA A 61 -4.75 -14.36 -9.81
N MET A 62 -4.41 -13.95 -8.61
CA MET A 62 -4.75 -14.73 -7.43
C MET A 62 -6.05 -14.30 -6.77
N ILE A 63 -6.33 -13.03 -6.76
CA ILE A 63 -7.47 -12.52 -6.04
C ILE A 63 -8.52 -11.92 -6.95
N GLY A 64 -8.08 -11.37 -8.08
CA GLY A 64 -9.01 -10.73 -9.00
C GLY A 64 -9.47 -9.37 -8.51
N SER A 65 -8.69 -8.74 -7.63
CA SER A 65 -9.07 -7.48 -7.03
C SER A 65 -8.50 -6.31 -7.81
N PHE A 66 -9.30 -5.29 -8.02
CA PHE A 66 -8.82 -4.08 -8.69
C PHE A 66 -8.66 -2.91 -7.74
N ALA A 67 -9.11 -3.06 -6.51
CA ALA A 67 -9.04 -1.96 -5.55
C ALA A 67 -8.94 -2.50 -4.14
N THR A 68 -8.40 -1.66 -3.24
CA THR A 68 -8.36 -2.03 -1.83
C THR A 68 -9.78 -2.05 -1.29
N PRO A 69 -9.98 -2.61 -0.11
CA PRO A 69 -11.31 -2.58 0.50
C PRO A 69 -11.84 -1.16 0.71
N ASP A 70 -10.95 -0.18 0.78
CA ASP A 70 -11.37 1.20 0.92
C ASP A 70 -11.62 1.87 -0.42
N GLY A 71 -11.39 1.19 -1.51
CA GLY A 71 -11.68 1.72 -2.82
C GLY A 71 -10.52 2.33 -3.57
N ALA A 72 -9.31 2.18 -3.06
CA ALA A 72 -8.15 2.70 -3.77
C ALA A 72 -7.76 1.75 -4.89
N ASP A 73 -7.70 2.26 -6.10
CA ASP A 73 -7.38 1.44 -7.25
C ASP A 73 -5.91 1.09 -7.24
N TRP A 74 -5.59 -0.19 -7.22
CA TRP A 74 -4.20 -0.64 -7.17
C TRP A 74 -3.38 -0.06 -8.32
N GLY A 75 -3.98 0.07 -9.49
CA GLY A 75 -3.26 0.51 -10.67
C GLY A 75 -3.10 2.01 -10.79
N GLU A 76 -3.78 2.77 -9.93
CA GLU A 76 -3.69 4.22 -9.96
C GLU A 76 -2.68 4.77 -8.97
N ALA A 77 -2.11 3.92 -8.15
CA ALA A 77 -1.16 4.36 -7.14
C ALA A 77 0.19 4.69 -7.77
N ASN A 78 0.98 5.46 -7.06
CA ASN A 78 2.29 5.87 -7.56
C ASN A 78 3.22 4.69 -7.60
N ILE A 79 3.57 4.25 -8.80
CA ILE A 79 4.36 3.05 -8.99
C ILE A 79 5.75 3.18 -8.41
N ASP A 80 6.38 4.34 -8.57
CA ASP A 80 7.74 4.51 -8.06
C ASP A 80 7.80 4.35 -6.55
N GLU A 81 6.84 4.94 -5.87
CA GLU A 81 6.82 4.86 -4.42
C GLU A 81 6.53 3.44 -3.96
N LEU A 82 5.64 2.77 -4.67
CA LEU A 82 5.31 1.41 -4.26
C LEU A 82 6.38 0.41 -4.65
N ASN A 83 7.15 0.69 -5.69
CA ASN A 83 8.32 -0.14 -5.97
C ASN A 83 9.28 -0.09 -4.81
N GLU A 84 9.47 1.08 -4.21
CA GLU A 84 10.35 1.19 -3.05
C GLU A 84 9.80 0.41 -1.88
N LEU A 85 8.51 0.45 -1.68
CA LEU A 85 7.89 -0.30 -0.60
C LEU A 85 8.10 -1.80 -0.79
N ILE A 86 7.84 -2.30 -1.98
CA ILE A 86 8.00 -3.72 -2.28
C ILE A 86 9.45 -4.14 -2.07
N GLU A 87 10.37 -3.28 -2.50
CA GLU A 87 11.77 -3.57 -2.34
C GLU A 87 12.16 -3.65 -0.88
N GLU A 88 11.65 -2.74 -0.06
CA GLU A 88 11.93 -2.76 1.36
C GLU A 88 11.38 -4.01 2.03
N ILE A 89 10.18 -4.43 1.64
CA ILE A 89 9.60 -5.63 2.18
C ILE A 89 10.46 -6.83 1.82
N SER A 90 10.90 -6.89 0.57
CA SER A 90 11.71 -7.99 0.10
C SER A 90 13.02 -8.08 0.86
N ILE A 91 13.66 -6.95 1.09
CA ILE A 91 14.91 -6.92 1.83
C ILE A 91 14.68 -7.35 3.28
N ALA A 92 13.62 -6.86 3.90
CA ALA A 92 13.34 -7.19 5.28
C ALA A 92 13.07 -8.68 5.45
N GLU A 93 12.35 -9.26 4.49
CA GLU A 93 12.02 -10.68 4.60
C GLU A 93 13.19 -11.58 4.26
N ALA A 94 14.17 -11.04 3.54
CA ALA A 94 15.34 -11.83 3.19
C ALA A 94 16.33 -11.92 4.32
N MET A 95 16.20 -11.07 5.31
CA MET A 95 17.09 -11.11 6.44
C MET A 95 16.61 -12.10 7.45
#